data_8d21bfe8d6afe7b31e865ebf98320ff8
#
_entry.id   8d21bfe8d6afe7b31e865ebf98320ff8
#
_cell.length_a   1.000
_cell.length_b   1.000
_cell.length_c   1.000
_cell.angle_alpha   90.00
_cell.angle_beta   90.00
_cell.angle_gamma   90.00
#
_symmetry.space_group_name_H-M   'P 1'
#
loop_
_entity.id
_entity.type
_entity.pdbx_description
1 polymer ?
#
loop_
_entity_poly.entity_id
_entity_poly.type
_entity_poly.pdbx_seq_one_letter_code
_entity_poly.pdbx_strand_id
1 'polypeptide(L)'
;QDKIKLILTTPLNSKSPINEHIVKHGDGVKIVALWVDDARKAYEETTLRGAKSYMEPTVETDKDGEVVRAGIYTYGETIHMFVERKNYYGTFMPGFKKWESDYNPSAIGLKYIDHMVGNVGWGEMDTWVKWYEDVMGFENFLSFDDKQIHTEYSALMSKVMSNGNGRIKFPINEPAEGKKRSQIEEYLDFYEGPGVQHIAVATNDIIGTVTEMRKRGVEFLSTPPDEYLSLIHISEPTRLDGL
;
A
#
# COMPACT_ATOMS: atom_id res chain seq x y z
N GLN A 1 -3.01 -15.57 -8.23
CA GLN A 1 -3.65 -15.23 -6.94
C GLN A 1 -2.71 -15.37 -5.75
N ASP A 2 -1.69 -16.24 -5.79
CA ASP A 2 -0.75 -16.44 -4.68
C ASP A 2 0.14 -15.23 -4.34
N LYS A 3 0.12 -14.20 -5.18
CA LYS A 3 0.92 -12.99 -5.01
C LYS A 3 0.19 -11.85 -4.30
N ILE A 4 -1.12 -11.96 -4.09
CA ILE A 4 -1.92 -10.98 -3.36
C ILE A 4 -2.33 -11.61 -2.05
N LYS A 5 -1.84 -11.07 -0.94
CA LYS A 5 -2.17 -11.50 0.42
C LYS A 5 -2.71 -10.31 1.20
N LEU A 6 -3.94 -10.42 1.64
CA LEU A 6 -4.58 -9.45 2.52
C LEU A 6 -4.90 -10.14 3.84
N ILE A 7 -4.56 -9.51 4.95
CA ILE A 7 -4.88 -9.98 6.29
C ILE A 7 -5.90 -9.02 6.87
N LEU A 8 -7.07 -9.54 7.17
CA LEU A 8 -8.11 -8.80 7.87
C LEU A 8 -8.01 -9.11 9.35
N THR A 9 -7.93 -8.08 10.17
CA THR A 9 -7.76 -8.22 11.61
C THR A 9 -8.79 -7.36 12.33
N THR A 10 -9.47 -7.95 13.32
CA THR A 10 -10.44 -7.25 14.16
C THR A 10 -10.07 -7.39 15.64
N PRO A 11 -10.31 -6.39 16.49
CA PRO A 11 -10.07 -6.52 17.92
C PRO A 11 -11.09 -7.47 18.57
N LEU A 12 -10.61 -8.35 19.44
CA LEU A 12 -11.48 -9.22 20.25
C LEU A 12 -11.98 -8.54 21.53
N ASN A 13 -11.32 -7.45 21.92
CA ASN A 13 -11.70 -6.66 23.10
C ASN A 13 -11.07 -5.26 23.03
N SER A 14 -11.55 -4.36 23.89
CA SER A 14 -11.11 -2.95 23.93
C SER A 14 -9.67 -2.72 24.39
N LYS A 15 -8.99 -3.73 24.92
CA LYS A 15 -7.56 -3.64 25.32
C LYS A 15 -6.60 -4.05 24.21
N SER A 16 -7.12 -4.51 23.07
CA SER A 16 -6.31 -4.85 21.92
C SER A 16 -5.69 -3.58 21.32
N PRO A 17 -4.39 -3.59 20.94
CA PRO A 17 -3.78 -2.49 20.17
C PRO A 17 -4.50 -2.20 18.85
N ILE A 18 -5.17 -3.21 18.28
CA ILE A 18 -5.98 -3.06 17.07
C ILE A 18 -7.22 -2.19 17.35
N ASN A 19 -7.80 -2.28 18.56
CA ASN A 19 -8.93 -1.47 18.93
C ASN A 19 -8.61 0.03 18.95
N GLU A 20 -7.45 0.40 19.47
CA GLU A 20 -7.00 1.80 19.47
C GLU A 20 -6.90 2.35 18.04
N HIS A 21 -6.33 1.57 17.14
CA HIS A 21 -6.24 1.94 15.74
C HIS A 21 -7.62 2.12 15.09
N ILE A 22 -8.54 1.17 15.29
CA ILE A 22 -9.88 1.24 14.70
C ILE A 22 -10.70 2.38 15.27
N VAL A 23 -10.61 2.63 16.58
CA VAL A 23 -11.32 3.76 17.20
C VAL A 23 -10.85 5.10 16.65
N LYS A 24 -9.56 5.25 16.37
CA LYS A 24 -8.97 6.48 15.82
C LYS A 24 -9.18 6.63 14.32
N HIS A 25 -8.91 5.59 13.56
CA HIS A 25 -8.77 5.67 12.12
C HIS A 25 -9.93 5.01 11.34
N GLY A 26 -10.77 4.20 12.01
CA GLY A 26 -11.70 3.31 11.33
C GLY A 26 -10.98 2.13 10.64
N ASP A 27 -11.63 1.55 9.64
CA ASP A 27 -11.02 0.52 8.81
C ASP A 27 -9.94 1.13 7.91
N GLY A 28 -8.76 0.53 7.93
CA GLY A 28 -7.63 1.04 7.15
C GLY A 28 -6.44 0.09 7.13
N VAL A 29 -5.40 0.48 6.40
CA VAL A 29 -4.17 -0.29 6.29
C VAL A 29 -3.22 0.09 7.41
N LYS A 30 -3.04 -0.82 8.37
CA LYS A 30 -2.06 -0.65 9.46
C LYS A 30 -0.66 -1.08 9.07
N ILE A 31 -0.54 -2.18 8.33
CA ILE A 31 0.73 -2.82 8.02
C ILE A 31 0.86 -3.07 6.52
N VAL A 32 1.95 -2.58 5.95
CA VAL A 32 2.42 -2.92 4.61
C VAL A 32 3.60 -3.88 4.77
N ALA A 33 3.34 -5.17 4.50
CA ALA A 33 4.34 -6.21 4.65
C ALA A 33 5.16 -6.41 3.37
N LEU A 34 6.47 -6.50 3.53
CA LEU A 34 7.45 -6.70 2.47
C LEU A 34 8.14 -8.05 2.66
N TRP A 35 8.11 -8.87 1.63
CA TRP A 35 8.90 -10.10 1.63
C TRP A 35 10.37 -9.76 1.43
N VAL A 36 11.22 -10.24 2.33
CA VAL A 36 12.67 -10.04 2.32
C VAL A 36 13.40 -11.37 2.47
N ASP A 37 14.64 -11.42 1.99
CA ASP A 37 15.49 -12.60 2.14
C ASP A 37 16.03 -12.76 3.58
N ASP A 38 16.19 -11.63 4.29
CA ASP A 38 16.70 -11.57 5.66
C ASP A 38 16.02 -10.42 6.43
N ALA A 39 15.10 -10.77 7.33
CA ALA A 39 14.32 -9.78 8.08
C ALA A 39 15.16 -9.10 9.18
N ARG A 40 16.16 -9.80 9.74
CA ARG A 40 17.06 -9.20 10.73
C ARG A 40 17.94 -8.13 10.10
N LYS A 41 18.56 -8.47 8.98
CA LYS A 41 19.40 -7.53 8.24
C LYS A 41 18.60 -6.33 7.74
N ALA A 42 17.40 -6.55 7.19
CA ALA A 42 16.53 -5.44 6.75
C ALA A 42 16.18 -4.49 7.89
N TYR A 43 15.89 -5.03 9.08
CA TYR A 43 15.61 -4.24 10.28
C TYR A 43 16.85 -3.48 10.77
N GLU A 44 18.00 -4.14 10.90
CA GLU A 44 19.26 -3.55 11.36
C GLU A 44 19.69 -2.40 10.45
N GLU A 45 19.68 -2.62 9.13
CA GLU A 45 20.05 -1.60 8.14
C GLU A 45 19.11 -0.39 8.18
N THR A 46 17.81 -0.62 8.25
CA THR A 46 16.84 0.49 8.25
C THR A 46 16.87 1.27 9.57
N THR A 47 17.01 0.61 10.72
CA THR A 47 17.12 1.28 12.02
C THR A 47 18.45 2.02 12.17
N LEU A 48 19.56 1.48 11.65
CA LEU A 48 20.85 2.15 11.59
C LEU A 48 20.76 3.47 10.78
N ARG A 49 19.93 3.48 9.73
CA ARG A 49 19.67 4.67 8.89
C ARG A 49 18.59 5.59 9.44
N GLY A 50 18.11 5.34 10.65
CA GLY A 50 17.20 6.23 11.38
C GLY A 50 15.74 5.83 11.39
N ALA A 51 15.35 4.64 10.93
CA ALA A 51 13.98 4.16 11.09
C ALA A 51 13.63 3.97 12.57
N LYS A 52 12.41 4.36 12.95
CA LYS A 52 11.87 4.07 14.28
C LYS A 52 11.41 2.61 14.34
N SER A 53 11.92 1.86 15.31
CA SER A 53 11.49 0.47 15.54
C SER A 53 10.02 0.40 15.93
N TYR A 54 9.29 -0.53 15.29
CA TYR A 54 7.98 -1.01 15.74
C TYR A 54 8.11 -2.34 16.47
N MET A 55 8.85 -3.29 15.88
CA MET A 55 9.03 -4.64 16.42
C MET A 55 10.43 -5.14 16.06
N GLU A 56 11.19 -5.53 17.06
CA GLU A 56 12.47 -6.19 16.85
C GLU A 56 12.33 -7.54 16.15
N PRO A 57 13.40 -8.06 15.52
CA PRO A 57 13.35 -9.35 14.84
C PRO A 57 12.86 -10.47 15.76
N THR A 58 11.73 -11.04 15.42
CA THR A 58 11.06 -12.10 16.19
C THR A 58 10.88 -13.34 15.31
N VAL A 59 11.22 -14.50 15.86
CA VAL A 59 11.05 -15.80 15.21
C VAL A 59 9.77 -16.44 15.69
N GLU A 60 8.92 -16.84 14.77
CA GLU A 60 7.72 -17.61 15.00
C GLU A 60 7.86 -18.98 14.34
N THR A 61 7.53 -20.04 15.04
CA THR A 61 7.70 -21.42 14.58
C THR A 61 6.45 -22.25 14.79
N ASP A 62 6.22 -23.18 13.89
CA ASP A 62 5.32 -24.32 14.10
C ASP A 62 5.87 -25.57 13.39
N LYS A 63 5.02 -26.61 13.24
CA LYS A 63 5.42 -27.87 12.59
C LYS A 63 5.85 -27.71 11.12
N ASP A 64 5.47 -26.61 10.48
CA ASP A 64 5.72 -26.36 9.06
C ASP A 64 6.96 -25.47 8.84
N GLY A 65 7.67 -25.08 9.90
CA GLY A 65 8.91 -24.32 9.82
C GLY A 65 8.91 -23.03 10.63
N GLU A 66 9.69 -22.05 10.16
CA GLU A 66 9.88 -20.76 10.84
C GLU A 66 9.63 -19.56 9.91
N VAL A 67 9.12 -18.49 10.50
CA VAL A 67 9.02 -17.17 9.90
C VAL A 67 9.72 -16.16 10.81
N VAL A 68 10.55 -15.29 10.24
CA VAL A 68 11.14 -14.17 10.96
C VAL A 68 10.42 -12.90 10.54
N ARG A 69 9.98 -12.11 11.51
CA ARG A 69 9.35 -10.80 11.26
C ARG A 69 10.05 -9.70 12.04
N ALA A 70 10.15 -8.54 11.44
CA ALA A 70 10.60 -7.32 12.09
C ALA A 70 9.86 -6.12 11.49
N GLY A 71 9.67 -5.03 12.23
CA GLY A 71 8.86 -3.92 11.77
C GLY A 71 9.42 -2.56 12.14
N ILE A 72 9.23 -1.60 11.24
CA ILE A 72 9.56 -0.19 11.43
C ILE A 72 8.35 0.69 11.15
N TYR A 73 8.28 1.84 11.80
CA TYR A 73 7.29 2.87 11.49
C TYR A 73 7.67 3.61 10.21
N THR A 74 6.66 4.02 9.44
CA THR A 74 6.76 4.98 8.36
C THR A 74 5.79 6.14 8.65
N TYR A 75 5.20 6.78 7.64
CA TYR A 75 4.30 7.93 7.85
C TYR A 75 3.10 7.59 8.72
N GLY A 76 2.72 8.54 9.56
CA GLY A 76 1.62 8.38 10.53
C GLY A 76 1.86 7.22 11.48
N GLU A 77 0.91 6.31 11.53
CA GLU A 77 0.99 5.07 12.32
C GLU A 77 1.17 3.82 11.46
N THR A 78 1.49 4.00 10.17
CA THR A 78 1.72 2.91 9.22
C THR A 78 3.03 2.19 9.52
N ILE A 79 3.05 0.89 9.32
CA ILE A 79 4.19 0.02 9.63
C ILE A 79 4.64 -0.69 8.35
N HIS A 80 5.95 -0.68 8.09
CA HIS A 80 6.57 -1.62 7.18
C HIS A 80 7.02 -2.85 7.97
N MET A 81 6.47 -4.02 7.61
CA MET A 81 6.81 -5.29 8.21
C MET A 81 7.70 -6.09 7.27
N PHE A 82 8.93 -6.36 7.65
CA PHE A 82 9.83 -7.28 6.93
C PHE A 82 9.46 -8.70 7.29
N VAL A 83 9.22 -9.54 6.28
CA VAL A 83 8.81 -10.94 6.46
C VAL A 83 9.75 -11.86 5.71
N GLU A 84 10.53 -12.62 6.45
CA GLU A 84 11.37 -13.70 5.94
C GLU A 84 10.66 -15.03 6.20
N ARG A 85 10.30 -15.74 5.12
CA ARG A 85 9.59 -17.02 5.21
C ARG A 85 10.14 -18.11 4.28
N LYS A 86 11.43 -18.01 3.95
CA LYS A 86 12.09 -18.99 3.07
C LYS A 86 12.10 -20.41 3.65
N ASN A 87 12.06 -20.53 4.98
CA ASN A 87 12.08 -21.78 5.71
C ASN A 87 10.69 -22.18 6.25
N TYR A 88 9.62 -21.65 5.68
CA TYR A 88 8.25 -21.95 6.10
C TYR A 88 7.43 -22.54 4.94
N TYR A 89 6.90 -23.72 5.16
CA TYR A 89 6.17 -24.51 4.16
C TYR A 89 4.66 -24.63 4.44
N GLY A 90 4.20 -24.00 5.52
CA GLY A 90 2.79 -23.97 5.91
C GLY A 90 1.93 -23.01 5.07
N THR A 91 0.66 -22.92 5.40
CA THR A 91 -0.35 -22.21 4.62
C THR A 91 -0.04 -20.72 4.43
N PHE A 92 0.34 -20.02 5.49
CA PHE A 92 0.64 -18.59 5.41
C PHE A 92 1.76 -18.19 6.40
N MET A 93 1.49 -18.26 7.68
CA MET A 93 2.45 -18.03 8.78
C MET A 93 2.13 -18.99 9.95
N PRO A 94 3.04 -19.19 10.91
CA PRO A 94 2.77 -19.96 12.10
C PRO A 94 1.47 -19.54 12.80
N GLY A 95 0.68 -20.52 13.20
CA GLY A 95 -0.63 -20.30 13.79
C GLY A 95 -1.80 -20.15 12.82
N PHE A 96 -1.56 -19.95 11.52
CA PHE A 96 -2.61 -19.92 10.51
C PHE A 96 -2.98 -21.34 10.07
N LYS A 97 -4.27 -21.57 9.90
CA LYS A 97 -4.81 -22.85 9.41
C LYS A 97 -5.42 -22.64 8.03
N LYS A 98 -5.25 -23.64 7.16
CA LYS A 98 -5.97 -23.66 5.89
C LYS A 98 -7.47 -23.71 6.18
N TRP A 99 -8.19 -22.77 5.58
CA TRP A 99 -9.65 -22.79 5.59
C TRP A 99 -10.14 -23.51 4.34
N GLU A 100 -10.96 -24.51 4.53
CA GLU A 100 -11.62 -25.21 3.44
C GLU A 100 -13.01 -24.58 3.24
N SER A 101 -13.29 -24.16 2.01
CA SER A 101 -14.53 -23.50 1.65
C SER A 101 -15.11 -24.15 0.39
N ASP A 102 -16.41 -24.36 0.38
CA ASP A 102 -17.14 -24.78 -0.81
C ASP A 102 -17.28 -23.65 -1.84
N TYR A 103 -17.01 -22.42 -1.43
CA TYR A 103 -16.97 -21.27 -2.32
C TYR A 103 -15.65 -21.23 -3.09
N ASN A 104 -15.70 -21.63 -4.35
CA ASN A 104 -14.55 -21.68 -5.27
C ASN A 104 -14.84 -20.87 -6.55
N PRO A 105 -14.89 -19.54 -6.47
CA PRO A 105 -15.19 -18.70 -7.62
C PRO A 105 -14.07 -18.75 -8.65
N SER A 106 -14.44 -18.61 -9.93
CA SER A 106 -13.47 -18.44 -11.00
C SER A 106 -12.57 -17.22 -10.76
N ALA A 107 -11.30 -17.33 -11.14
CA ALA A 107 -10.37 -16.21 -11.07
C ALA A 107 -10.85 -15.05 -11.97
N ILE A 108 -10.70 -13.82 -11.46
CA ILE A 108 -11.10 -12.58 -12.16
C ILE A 108 -9.94 -11.84 -12.80
N GLY A 109 -8.76 -12.44 -12.83
CA GLY A 109 -7.60 -11.90 -13.52
C GLY A 109 -6.71 -10.95 -12.69
N LEU A 110 -6.99 -10.76 -11.39
CA LEU A 110 -6.09 -10.02 -10.50
C LEU A 110 -4.76 -10.76 -10.33
N LYS A 111 -3.62 -10.06 -10.47
CA LYS A 111 -2.30 -10.67 -10.56
C LYS A 111 -1.41 -10.43 -9.34
N TYR A 112 -1.17 -9.19 -9.00
CA TYR A 112 -0.30 -8.76 -7.90
C TYR A 112 -0.66 -7.35 -7.48
N ILE A 113 -0.18 -6.93 -6.32
CA ILE A 113 -0.27 -5.54 -5.87
C ILE A 113 0.80 -4.76 -6.63
N ASP A 114 0.38 -3.81 -7.46
CA ASP A 114 1.29 -2.99 -8.26
C ASP A 114 1.92 -1.86 -7.43
N HIS A 115 1.10 -1.14 -6.68
CA HIS A 115 1.55 -0.08 -5.79
C HIS A 115 0.58 0.15 -4.62
N MET A 116 1.06 0.84 -3.60
CA MET A 116 0.26 1.31 -2.47
C MET A 116 0.57 2.78 -2.25
N VAL A 117 -0.48 3.61 -2.20
CA VAL A 117 -0.35 5.06 -2.10
C VAL A 117 -0.46 5.51 -0.66
N GLY A 118 0.52 6.28 -0.20
CA GLY A 118 0.49 6.96 1.08
C GLY A 118 0.10 8.43 0.92
N ASN A 119 -0.87 8.89 1.71
CA ASN A 119 -1.16 10.30 1.87
C ASN A 119 -0.45 10.83 3.10
N VAL A 120 0.22 11.95 2.96
CA VAL A 120 0.93 12.65 4.04
C VAL A 120 0.42 14.10 4.18
N GLY A 121 0.77 14.77 5.26
CA GLY A 121 0.34 16.13 5.55
C GLY A 121 0.94 17.17 4.60
N TRP A 122 0.46 18.41 4.71
CA TRP A 122 0.95 19.55 3.95
C TRP A 122 2.45 19.76 4.16
N GLY A 123 3.23 19.82 3.07
CA GLY A 123 4.68 20.00 3.08
C GLY A 123 5.49 18.82 3.61
N GLU A 124 4.86 17.66 3.78
CA GLU A 124 5.53 16.46 4.30
C GLU A 124 6.05 15.52 3.21
N MET A 125 5.60 15.66 1.96
CA MET A 125 5.96 14.74 0.87
C MET A 125 7.47 14.60 0.72
N ASP A 126 8.21 15.71 0.65
CA ASP A 126 9.66 15.67 0.46
C ASP A 126 10.38 15.08 1.67
N THR A 127 9.86 15.25 2.86
CA THR A 127 10.38 14.60 4.08
C THR A 127 10.28 13.08 3.98
N TRP A 128 9.13 12.57 3.54
CA TRP A 128 8.91 11.14 3.40
C TRP A 128 9.61 10.55 2.18
N VAL A 129 9.69 11.27 1.06
CA VAL A 129 10.52 10.89 -0.10
C VAL A 129 11.96 10.69 0.34
N LYS A 130 12.54 11.68 1.04
CA LYS A 130 13.91 11.58 1.57
C LYS A 130 14.05 10.43 2.57
N TRP A 131 13.07 10.19 3.40
CA TRP A 131 13.06 9.04 4.31
C TRP A 131 13.13 7.70 3.54
N TYR A 132 12.35 7.55 2.47
CA TYR A 132 12.41 6.34 1.63
C TYR A 132 13.77 6.19 0.93
N GLU A 133 14.36 7.28 0.47
CA GLU A 133 15.72 7.28 -0.10
C GLU A 133 16.77 6.86 0.94
N ASP A 134 16.83 7.56 2.05
CA ASP A 134 17.88 7.38 3.06
C ASP A 134 17.74 6.05 3.82
N VAL A 135 16.53 5.70 4.21
CA VAL A 135 16.25 4.54 5.08
C VAL A 135 16.04 3.26 4.29
N MET A 136 15.18 3.31 3.27
CA MET A 136 14.82 2.12 2.51
C MET A 136 15.69 1.89 1.27
N GLY A 137 16.50 2.88 0.88
CA GLY A 137 17.31 2.83 -0.34
C GLY A 137 16.47 2.82 -1.61
N PHE A 138 15.29 3.44 -1.56
CA PHE A 138 14.43 3.61 -2.71
C PHE A 138 14.87 4.81 -3.53
N GLU A 139 14.44 4.86 -4.78
CA GLU A 139 14.71 5.96 -5.70
C GLU A 139 13.39 6.65 -6.10
N ASN A 140 13.45 7.95 -6.35
CA ASN A 140 12.33 8.67 -6.91
C ASN A 140 12.20 8.30 -8.39
N PHE A 141 11.22 7.46 -8.71
CA PHE A 141 10.96 6.94 -10.04
C PHE A 141 10.22 7.94 -10.93
N LEU A 142 9.28 8.69 -10.36
CA LEU A 142 8.42 9.62 -11.09
C LEU A 142 7.92 10.71 -10.14
N SER A 143 7.79 11.92 -10.65
CA SER A 143 7.23 13.05 -9.90
C SER A 143 6.14 13.73 -10.71
N PHE A 144 5.05 14.07 -10.04
CA PHE A 144 3.96 14.86 -10.60
C PHE A 144 3.77 16.11 -9.75
N ASP A 145 3.76 17.26 -10.39
CA ASP A 145 3.46 18.54 -9.76
C ASP A 145 1.94 18.86 -9.83
N ASP A 146 1.54 19.94 -9.13
CA ASP A 146 0.17 20.42 -9.09
C ASP A 146 -0.40 20.84 -10.46
N LYS A 147 0.46 21.07 -11.45
CA LYS A 147 0.06 21.42 -12.83
C LYS A 147 -0.23 20.19 -13.68
N GLN A 148 0.37 19.07 -13.33
CA GLN A 148 0.24 17.80 -14.08
C GLN A 148 -0.93 16.96 -13.57
N ILE A 149 -1.22 17.03 -12.27
CA ILE A 149 -2.36 16.32 -11.66
C ILE A 149 -3.25 17.36 -10.97
N HIS A 150 -4.05 18.06 -11.76
CA HIS A 150 -5.10 18.89 -11.21
C HIS A 150 -6.38 18.74 -12.03
N THR A 151 -7.51 18.79 -11.35
CA THR A 151 -8.79 19.14 -11.98
C THR A 151 -8.98 20.64 -11.86
N GLU A 152 -9.95 21.22 -12.54
CA GLU A 152 -10.29 22.66 -12.38
C GLU A 152 -10.50 23.08 -10.92
N TYR A 153 -10.72 22.11 -10.02
CA TYR A 153 -11.16 22.36 -8.65
C TYR A 153 -10.22 21.84 -7.57
N SER A 154 -9.44 20.78 -7.83
CA SER A 154 -8.57 20.18 -6.82
C SER A 154 -7.21 19.80 -7.42
N ALA A 155 -6.15 19.95 -6.61
CA ALA A 155 -4.79 19.62 -6.97
C ALA A 155 -4.15 18.68 -5.94
N LEU A 156 -3.17 17.92 -6.36
CA LEU A 156 -2.30 17.13 -5.49
C LEU A 156 -0.89 17.13 -6.07
N MET A 157 0.09 16.91 -5.19
CA MET A 157 1.46 16.59 -5.58
C MET A 157 1.75 15.15 -5.26
N SER A 158 2.49 14.48 -6.13
CA SER A 158 2.82 13.06 -5.98
C SER A 158 4.25 12.75 -6.41
N LYS A 159 4.97 11.98 -5.61
CA LYS A 159 6.26 11.40 -5.95
C LYS A 159 6.23 9.90 -5.73
N VAL A 160 6.67 9.16 -6.74
CA VAL A 160 6.64 7.69 -6.70
C VAL A 160 8.00 7.17 -6.29
N MET A 161 8.07 6.58 -5.12
CA MET A 161 9.25 5.88 -4.63
C MET A 161 9.26 4.44 -5.10
N SER A 162 10.38 3.98 -5.64
CA SER A 162 10.52 2.62 -6.15
C SER A 162 11.80 1.97 -5.64
N ASN A 163 11.75 0.67 -5.37
CA ASN A 163 12.96 -0.10 -5.10
C ASN A 163 13.76 -0.35 -6.40
N GLY A 164 15.06 -0.69 -6.28
CA GLY A 164 15.98 -0.78 -7.41
C GLY A 164 15.59 -1.73 -8.54
N ASN A 165 14.63 -2.63 -8.35
CA ASN A 165 14.11 -3.51 -9.41
C ASN A 165 12.71 -3.09 -9.93
N GLY A 166 12.16 -1.99 -9.45
CA GLY A 166 10.88 -1.44 -9.88
C GLY A 166 9.64 -2.24 -9.50
N ARG A 167 9.78 -3.28 -8.66
CA ARG A 167 8.65 -4.15 -8.29
C ARG A 167 7.84 -3.63 -7.11
N ILE A 168 8.43 -2.81 -6.26
CA ILE A 168 7.76 -2.19 -5.12
C ILE A 168 7.70 -0.70 -5.40
N LYS A 169 6.50 -0.14 -5.40
CA LYS A 169 6.25 1.27 -5.67
C LYS A 169 5.34 1.84 -4.59
N PHE A 170 5.75 2.96 -4.04
CA PHE A 170 5.00 3.74 -3.07
C PHE A 170 4.87 5.19 -3.54
N PRO A 171 3.78 5.53 -4.24
CA PRO A 171 3.44 6.94 -4.44
C PRO A 171 3.17 7.60 -3.09
N ILE A 172 3.76 8.76 -2.87
CA ILE A 172 3.57 9.61 -1.70
C ILE A 172 2.88 10.88 -2.18
N ASN A 173 1.69 11.11 -1.67
CA ASN A 173 0.86 12.25 -2.05
C ASN A 173 0.75 13.24 -0.90
N GLU A 174 0.79 14.52 -1.23
CA GLU A 174 0.39 15.58 -0.31
C GLU A 174 -0.68 16.48 -0.94
N PRO A 175 -1.50 17.18 -0.13
CA PRO A 175 -2.43 18.17 -0.66
C PRO A 175 -1.70 19.27 -1.41
N ALA A 176 -2.35 19.85 -2.41
CA ALA A 176 -1.91 21.08 -3.05
C ALA A 176 -3.04 22.09 -3.07
N GLU A 177 -2.71 23.38 -3.18
CA GLU A 177 -3.70 24.45 -3.21
C GLU A 177 -4.64 24.31 -4.42
N GLY A 178 -5.93 24.31 -4.18
CA GLY A 178 -6.98 24.19 -5.19
C GLY A 178 -8.23 25.00 -4.83
N LYS A 179 -9.14 25.16 -5.77
CA LYS A 179 -10.42 25.87 -5.54
C LYS A 179 -11.37 25.10 -4.62
N LYS A 180 -11.19 23.80 -4.50
CA LYS A 180 -11.95 22.91 -3.61
C LYS A 180 -10.99 22.03 -2.84
N ARG A 181 -11.47 21.54 -1.73
CA ARG A 181 -10.79 20.55 -0.90
C ARG A 181 -10.42 19.32 -1.73
N SER A 182 -9.18 18.88 -1.63
CA SER A 182 -8.69 17.71 -2.36
C SER A 182 -9.12 16.40 -1.66
N GLN A 183 -9.15 15.31 -2.41
CA GLN A 183 -9.37 13.98 -1.83
C GLN A 183 -8.28 13.60 -0.81
N ILE A 184 -7.08 14.18 -0.92
CA ILE A 184 -5.99 13.96 0.03
C ILE A 184 -6.35 14.59 1.38
N GLU A 185 -6.85 15.83 1.38
CA GLU A 185 -7.30 16.51 2.60
C GLU A 185 -8.50 15.80 3.24
N GLU A 186 -9.47 15.35 2.43
CA GLU A 186 -10.60 14.56 2.92
C GLU A 186 -10.14 13.28 3.61
N TYR A 187 -9.16 12.58 3.02
CA TYR A 187 -8.56 11.39 3.61
C TYR A 187 -7.87 11.71 4.93
N LEU A 188 -7.00 12.72 4.97
CA LEU A 188 -6.24 13.09 6.16
C LEU A 188 -7.14 13.44 7.34
N ASP A 189 -8.26 14.11 7.07
CA ASP A 189 -9.22 14.46 8.12
C ASP A 189 -10.04 13.25 8.58
N PHE A 190 -10.50 12.41 7.63
CA PHE A 190 -11.28 11.21 7.97
C PHE A 190 -10.43 10.20 8.74
N TYR A 191 -9.19 9.98 8.29
CA TYR A 191 -8.27 9.03 8.88
C TYR A 191 -7.53 9.57 10.12
N GLU A 192 -7.72 10.87 10.43
CA GLU A 192 -7.02 11.56 11.52
C GLU A 192 -5.50 11.50 11.39
N GLY A 193 -4.97 11.68 10.17
CA GLY A 193 -3.53 11.75 9.90
C GLY A 193 -3.07 11.03 8.64
N PRO A 194 -1.74 10.95 8.43
CA PRO A 194 -1.15 10.22 7.31
C PRO A 194 -1.43 8.73 7.35
N GLY A 195 -1.58 8.12 6.18
CA GLY A 195 -1.84 6.69 6.06
C GLY A 195 -1.91 6.20 4.61
N VAL A 196 -2.22 4.91 4.42
CA VAL A 196 -2.36 4.30 3.10
C VAL A 196 -3.74 4.58 2.53
N GLN A 197 -3.81 5.37 1.45
CA GLN A 197 -5.07 5.75 0.82
C GLN A 197 -5.68 4.62 -0.02
N HIS A 198 -4.86 3.98 -0.87
CA HIS A 198 -5.35 2.89 -1.71
C HIS A 198 -4.27 1.86 -2.05
N ILE A 199 -4.75 0.71 -2.48
CA ILE A 199 -3.96 -0.41 -2.96
C ILE A 199 -4.34 -0.66 -4.41
N ALA A 200 -3.39 -0.49 -5.33
CA ALA A 200 -3.59 -0.76 -6.74
C ALA A 200 -3.20 -2.21 -7.06
N VAL A 201 -4.11 -2.90 -7.73
CA VAL A 201 -3.93 -4.31 -8.11
C VAL A 201 -3.92 -4.45 -9.63
N ALA A 202 -2.88 -5.07 -10.15
CA ALA A 202 -2.69 -5.24 -11.59
C ALA A 202 -3.59 -6.32 -12.19
N THR A 203 -4.09 -6.05 -13.39
CA THR A 203 -4.78 -7.03 -14.24
C THR A 203 -4.35 -6.83 -15.70
N ASN A 204 -4.52 -7.85 -16.55
CA ASN A 204 -4.30 -7.72 -17.99
C ASN A 204 -5.60 -7.37 -18.75
N ASP A 205 -6.74 -7.45 -18.10
CA ASP A 205 -8.06 -7.15 -18.66
C ASP A 205 -8.88 -6.38 -17.64
N ILE A 206 -8.74 -5.08 -17.64
CA ILE A 206 -9.44 -4.20 -16.70
C ILE A 206 -10.97 -4.26 -16.91
N ILE A 207 -11.42 -4.32 -18.15
CA ILE A 207 -12.84 -4.32 -18.50
C ILE A 207 -13.50 -5.62 -18.00
N GLY A 208 -12.92 -6.75 -18.33
CA GLY A 208 -13.40 -8.06 -17.89
C GLY A 208 -13.33 -8.20 -16.36
N THR A 209 -12.23 -7.78 -15.74
CA THR A 209 -12.05 -7.83 -14.28
C THR A 209 -13.11 -6.99 -13.55
N VAL A 210 -13.29 -5.73 -13.93
CA VAL A 210 -14.26 -4.81 -13.29
C VAL A 210 -15.70 -5.30 -13.53
N THR A 211 -16.01 -5.77 -14.75
CA THR A 211 -17.33 -6.31 -15.06
C THR A 211 -17.66 -7.51 -14.17
N GLU A 212 -16.72 -8.43 -14.01
CA GLU A 212 -16.93 -9.61 -13.18
C GLU A 212 -17.00 -9.28 -11.68
N MET A 213 -16.22 -8.33 -11.20
CA MET A 213 -16.30 -7.84 -9.82
C MET A 213 -17.66 -7.20 -9.53
N ARG A 214 -18.18 -6.37 -10.45
CA ARG A 214 -19.53 -5.79 -10.31
C ARG A 214 -20.63 -6.85 -10.25
N LYS A 215 -20.56 -7.88 -11.10
CA LYS A 215 -21.49 -9.02 -11.05
C LYS A 215 -21.47 -9.74 -9.70
N ARG A 216 -20.34 -9.71 -9.00
CA ARG A 216 -20.16 -10.31 -7.66
C ARG A 216 -20.48 -9.36 -6.52
N GLY A 217 -21.04 -8.18 -6.81
CA GLY A 217 -21.50 -7.22 -5.82
C GLY A 217 -20.43 -6.25 -5.31
N VAL A 218 -19.28 -6.13 -6.00
CA VAL A 218 -18.30 -5.10 -5.65
C VAL A 218 -18.81 -3.75 -6.18
N GLU A 219 -18.97 -2.80 -5.28
CA GLU A 219 -19.32 -1.43 -5.60
C GLU A 219 -18.07 -0.67 -6.06
N PHE A 220 -18.23 0.14 -7.10
CA PHE A 220 -17.18 1.00 -7.63
C PHE A 220 -17.64 2.46 -7.51
N LEU A 221 -16.70 3.35 -7.31
CA LEU A 221 -16.95 4.79 -7.41
C LEU A 221 -17.54 5.11 -8.79
N SER A 222 -18.33 6.19 -8.86
CA SER A 222 -18.88 6.65 -10.12
C SER A 222 -17.76 6.91 -11.13
N THR A 223 -17.99 6.51 -12.38
CA THR A 223 -17.07 6.80 -13.48
C THR A 223 -16.93 8.31 -13.64
N PRO A 224 -15.73 8.86 -13.79
CA PRO A 224 -15.55 10.26 -14.16
C PRO A 224 -16.32 10.58 -15.45
N PRO A 225 -16.74 11.81 -15.67
CA PRO A 225 -17.34 12.23 -16.93
C PRO A 225 -16.47 11.89 -18.14
N ASP A 226 -17.08 11.60 -19.29
CA ASP A 226 -16.36 11.25 -20.53
C ASP A 226 -15.32 12.30 -20.95
N GLU A 227 -15.58 13.56 -20.64
CA GLU A 227 -14.65 14.69 -20.85
C GLU A 227 -13.35 14.51 -20.05
N TYR A 228 -13.43 14.00 -18.83
CA TYR A 228 -12.25 13.69 -18.01
C TYR A 228 -11.47 12.49 -18.61
N LEU A 229 -12.17 11.46 -19.06
CA LEU A 229 -11.54 10.30 -19.69
C LEU A 229 -10.83 10.67 -20.99
N SER A 230 -11.35 11.63 -21.76
CA SER A 230 -10.70 12.15 -22.95
C SER A 230 -9.43 12.92 -22.65
N LEU A 231 -9.38 13.67 -21.54
CA LEU A 231 -8.21 14.44 -21.11
C LEU A 231 -7.06 13.54 -20.64
N ILE A 232 -7.35 12.43 -19.92
CA ILE A 232 -6.31 11.49 -19.49
C ILE A 232 -5.71 10.70 -20.67
N HIS A 233 -6.47 10.41 -21.71
CA HIS A 233 -5.94 9.82 -22.95
C HIS A 233 -4.99 10.74 -23.71
N ILE A 234 -5.10 12.05 -23.53
CA ILE A 234 -4.19 13.04 -24.14
C ILE A 234 -2.91 13.21 -23.30
N SER A 235 -2.97 12.95 -22.00
CA SER A 235 -1.87 13.15 -21.05
C SER A 235 -1.14 11.88 -20.63
N GLU A 236 -1.61 10.68 -20.97
CA GLU A 236 -0.83 9.48 -20.75
C GLU A 236 0.41 9.49 -21.67
N PRO A 237 1.63 9.50 -21.10
CA PRO A 237 2.80 9.21 -21.91
C PRO A 237 2.60 7.82 -22.50
N THR A 238 2.72 7.73 -23.81
CA THR A 238 2.74 6.48 -24.56
C THR A 238 3.47 5.42 -23.75
N ARG A 239 2.77 4.36 -23.35
CA ARG A 239 3.40 3.18 -22.75
C ARG A 239 4.57 2.83 -23.65
N LEU A 240 5.78 2.91 -23.11
CA LEU A 240 6.93 2.28 -23.73
C LEU A 240 6.67 0.77 -23.70
N ASP A 241 6.09 0.26 -24.79
CA ASP A 241 6.07 -1.15 -25.09
C ASP A 241 7.52 -1.56 -25.36
N GLY A 242 8.11 -2.23 -24.42
CA GLY A 242 9.44 -2.82 -24.58
C GLY A 242 10.37 -2.56 -23.39
N LEU A 243 10.21 -3.34 -22.34
CA LEU A 243 11.31 -3.95 -21.55
C LEU A 243 10.72 -5.09 -20.69
#